data_95ee5e2e9bf8b50ad4f71b4ca58ac043
#
_entry.id   95ee5e2e9bf8b50ad4f71b4ca58ac043
#
_cell.length_a   1.000
_cell.length_b   1.000
_cell.length_c   1.000
_cell.angle_alpha   90.00
_cell.angle_beta   90.00
_cell.angle_gamma   90.00
#
_symmetry.space_group_name_H-M   'P 1'
#
loop_
_entity.id
_entity.type
_entity.pdbx_description
1 polymer ?
#
loop_
_entity_poly.entity_id
_entity_poly.type
_entity_poly.pdbx_seq_one_letter_code
_entity_poly.pdbx_strand_id
1 'polypeptide(L)'
;MSNSKSSKKPVVVYGASGYTGRLVCEYLREYNIPFVAAGRNVNKLESAMKSNVAGIETASYEVVEVLHTTEALTHLFKGASVVLNTVGPFAKFGTEVVEACLAAKCHYTDTTGEQDWLITLDQEYGARFAAAGLLLSPGLAQMYTTGEIAAQLCLDTPGLDTLDIAVFWGGSPTIA
;
A
#
# COMPACT_ATOMS: atom_id res chain seq x y z
N MET A 1 10.98 -28.66 23.28
CA MET A 1 11.40 -28.07 22.00
C MET A 1 10.33 -27.08 21.56
N SER A 2 10.50 -25.83 21.89
CA SER A 2 9.57 -24.75 21.56
C SER A 2 9.72 -24.38 20.09
N ASN A 3 8.73 -24.74 19.29
CA ASN A 3 8.65 -24.33 17.89
C ASN A 3 8.22 -22.86 17.87
N SER A 4 9.16 -21.92 17.96
CA SER A 4 8.88 -20.52 17.68
C SER A 4 8.60 -20.40 16.19
N LYS A 5 7.34 -20.59 15.78
CA LYS A 5 6.88 -20.07 14.50
C LYS A 5 7.10 -18.56 14.56
N SER A 6 8.15 -18.08 13.90
CA SER A 6 8.27 -16.68 13.53
C SER A 6 6.95 -16.32 12.84
N SER A 7 6.07 -15.62 13.53
CA SER A 7 4.79 -15.17 12.95
C SER A 7 5.15 -14.06 11.96
N LYS A 8 5.28 -14.43 10.69
CA LYS A 8 5.51 -13.45 9.63
C LYS A 8 4.40 -12.42 9.67
N LYS A 9 4.77 -11.16 9.67
CA LYS A 9 3.80 -10.07 9.63
C LYS A 9 3.09 -10.10 8.28
N PRO A 10 1.76 -10.16 8.23
CA PRO A 10 1.03 -10.32 6.97
C PRO A 10 1.09 -9.09 6.08
N VAL A 11 1.30 -7.90 6.64
CA VAL A 11 1.26 -6.62 5.94
C VAL A 11 2.62 -5.95 6.01
N VAL A 12 3.11 -5.46 4.88
CA VAL A 12 4.25 -4.53 4.83
C VAL A 12 3.74 -3.16 4.39
N VAL A 13 3.97 -2.14 5.21
CA VAL A 13 3.73 -0.74 4.86
C VAL A 13 5.05 -0.13 4.41
N TYR A 14 5.22 0.03 3.10
CA TYR A 14 6.42 0.63 2.53
C TYR A 14 6.23 2.14 2.37
N GLY A 15 7.13 2.91 3.00
CA GLY A 15 6.96 4.36 3.15
C GLY A 15 6.27 4.75 4.47
N ALA A 16 6.34 3.89 5.48
CA ALA A 16 5.62 4.03 6.75
C ALA A 16 5.91 5.33 7.53
N SER A 17 7.06 5.99 7.30
CA SER A 17 7.37 7.27 7.94
C SER A 17 6.69 8.48 7.29
N GLY A 18 6.08 8.33 6.11
CA GLY A 18 5.31 9.36 5.41
C GLY A 18 3.94 9.60 6.05
N TYR A 19 3.26 10.68 5.65
CA TYR A 19 1.93 11.02 6.18
C TYR A 19 0.93 9.88 6.01
N THR A 20 0.72 9.41 4.80
CA THR A 20 -0.21 8.30 4.51
C THR A 20 0.23 7.00 5.16
N GLY A 21 1.54 6.68 5.13
CA GLY A 21 2.07 5.46 5.74
C GLY A 21 1.80 5.40 7.25
N ARG A 22 1.91 6.51 7.97
CA ARG A 22 1.60 6.60 9.41
C ARG A 22 0.12 6.36 9.69
N LEU A 23 -0.78 6.95 8.90
CA LEU A 23 -2.22 6.71 9.02
C LEU A 23 -2.57 5.24 8.80
N VAL A 24 -1.98 4.62 7.78
CA VAL A 24 -2.14 3.17 7.55
C VAL A 24 -1.69 2.35 8.76
N CYS A 25 -0.51 2.67 9.33
CA CYS A 25 -0.01 1.98 10.52
C CYS A 25 -0.95 2.16 11.73
N GLU A 26 -1.56 3.34 11.89
CA GLU A 26 -2.54 3.62 12.94
C GLU A 26 -3.79 2.73 12.78
N TYR A 27 -4.35 2.67 11.58
CA TYR A 27 -5.50 1.79 11.32
C TYR A 27 -5.15 0.31 11.48
N LEU A 28 -3.99 -0.16 11.00
CA LEU A 28 -3.56 -1.54 11.22
C LEU A 28 -3.46 -1.87 12.71
N ARG A 29 -2.97 -0.93 13.55
CA ARG A 29 -2.97 -1.07 15.00
C ARG A 29 -4.39 -1.15 15.55
N GLU A 30 -5.33 -0.29 15.10
CA GLU A 30 -6.73 -0.31 15.55
C GLU A 30 -7.41 -1.64 15.27
N TYR A 31 -7.17 -2.21 14.11
CA TYR A 31 -7.71 -3.51 13.72
C TYR A 31 -6.89 -4.70 14.23
N ASN A 32 -5.86 -4.47 15.06
CA ASN A 32 -4.97 -5.50 15.58
C ASN A 32 -4.31 -6.37 14.49
N ILE A 33 -4.00 -5.77 13.36
CA ILE A 33 -3.32 -6.44 12.23
C ILE A 33 -1.81 -6.24 12.40
N PRO A 34 -1.02 -7.33 12.55
CA PRO A 34 0.43 -7.24 12.63
C PRO A 34 1.04 -6.73 11.33
N PHE A 35 2.07 -5.87 11.41
CA PHE A 35 2.68 -5.28 10.21
C PHE A 35 4.18 -5.00 10.36
N VAL A 36 4.83 -4.79 9.21
CA VAL A 36 6.17 -4.24 9.11
C VAL A 36 6.08 -2.80 8.63
N ALA A 37 6.64 -1.87 9.40
CA ALA A 37 6.83 -0.47 9.02
C ALA A 37 8.18 -0.35 8.32
N ALA A 38 8.20 -0.18 7.00
CA ALA A 38 9.41 -0.21 6.18
C ALA A 38 9.69 1.12 5.48
N GLY A 39 10.98 1.39 5.25
CA GLY A 39 11.45 2.57 4.54
C GLY A 39 12.97 2.70 4.54
N ARG A 40 13.50 3.82 4.04
CA ARG A 40 14.93 4.02 3.78
C ARG A 40 15.76 4.52 4.97
N ASN A 41 15.13 4.80 6.12
CA ASN A 41 15.83 5.37 7.28
C ASN A 41 15.15 4.89 8.57
N VAL A 42 15.83 4.05 9.31
CA VAL A 42 15.31 3.44 10.54
C VAL A 42 14.99 4.47 11.61
N ASN A 43 15.83 5.48 11.80
CA ASN A 43 15.63 6.50 12.83
C ASN A 43 14.36 7.34 12.54
N LYS A 44 14.14 7.68 11.25
CA LYS A 44 12.93 8.39 10.81
C LYS A 44 11.68 7.52 10.99
N LEU A 45 11.77 6.22 10.71
CA LEU A 45 10.67 5.26 10.91
C LEU A 45 10.31 5.14 12.39
N GLU A 46 11.30 4.89 13.27
CA GLU A 46 11.07 4.76 14.70
C GLU A 46 10.48 6.04 15.31
N SER A 47 11.04 7.21 14.93
CA SER A 47 10.51 8.49 15.38
C SER A 47 9.07 8.69 14.89
N ALA A 48 8.78 8.37 13.62
CA ALA A 48 7.44 8.50 13.06
C ALA A 48 6.44 7.59 13.76
N MET A 49 6.78 6.34 14.03
CA MET A 49 5.92 5.40 14.76
C MET A 49 5.64 5.91 16.17
N LYS A 50 6.67 6.25 16.94
CA LYS A 50 6.54 6.67 18.34
C LYS A 50 5.81 8.00 18.52
N SER A 51 6.05 8.96 17.62
CA SER A 51 5.55 10.33 17.80
C SER A 51 4.25 10.64 17.05
N ASN A 52 3.92 9.88 16.03
CA ASN A 52 2.83 10.22 15.11
C ASN A 52 1.82 9.10 14.87
N VAL A 53 2.02 7.92 15.46
CA VAL A 53 1.03 6.84 15.40
C VAL A 53 0.49 6.62 16.81
N ALA A 54 -0.73 7.07 17.03
CA ALA A 54 -1.34 7.00 18.36
C ALA A 54 -1.50 5.54 18.82
N GLY A 55 -1.09 5.23 20.06
CA GLY A 55 -1.23 3.91 20.66
C GLY A 55 -0.33 2.82 20.04
N ILE A 56 0.74 3.20 19.36
CA ILE A 56 1.62 2.24 18.65
C ILE A 56 2.23 1.17 19.56
N GLU A 57 2.36 1.47 20.85
CA GLU A 57 2.85 0.54 21.87
C GLU A 57 1.97 -0.69 22.06
N THR A 58 0.71 -0.63 21.59
CA THR A 58 -0.22 -1.75 21.62
C THR A 58 -0.16 -2.63 20.36
N ALA A 59 0.55 -2.16 19.31
CA ALA A 59 0.63 -2.85 18.04
C ALA A 59 1.67 -3.98 18.06
N SER A 60 1.40 -5.02 17.27
CA SER A 60 2.40 -6.04 16.91
C SER A 60 3.08 -5.62 15.61
N TYR A 61 4.18 -4.87 15.69
CA TYR A 61 4.88 -4.38 14.49
C TYR A 61 6.39 -4.52 14.59
N GLU A 62 7.05 -4.36 13.44
CA GLU A 62 8.50 -4.31 13.30
C GLU A 62 8.87 -3.09 12.48
N VAL A 63 10.03 -2.47 12.76
CA VAL A 63 10.60 -1.41 11.94
C VAL A 63 11.76 -1.98 11.14
N VAL A 64 11.74 -1.80 9.82
CA VAL A 64 12.79 -2.33 8.93
C VAL A 64 13.29 -1.25 7.98
N GLU A 65 14.61 -1.02 8.03
CA GLU A 65 15.29 -0.23 7.01
C GLU A 65 15.56 -1.09 5.78
N VAL A 66 15.27 -0.56 4.59
CA VAL A 66 15.48 -1.26 3.33
C VAL A 66 15.91 -0.30 2.22
N LEU A 67 16.84 -0.76 1.40
CA LEU A 67 17.21 -0.04 0.18
C LEU A 67 16.09 -0.14 -0.86
N HIS A 68 15.94 0.93 -1.65
CA HIS A 68 14.96 0.97 -2.73
C HIS A 68 15.51 0.28 -3.98
N THR A 69 15.65 -1.03 -3.91
CA THR A 69 16.02 -1.90 -5.03
C THR A 69 15.10 -3.12 -5.04
N THR A 70 14.79 -3.63 -6.22
CA THR A 70 13.94 -4.81 -6.37
C THR A 70 14.44 -5.99 -5.54
N GLU A 71 15.75 -6.21 -5.47
CA GLU A 71 16.35 -7.30 -4.72
C GLU A 71 16.10 -7.16 -3.20
N ALA A 72 16.44 -5.99 -2.63
CA ALA A 72 16.27 -5.74 -1.20
C ALA A 72 14.79 -5.78 -0.79
N LEU A 73 13.91 -5.18 -1.61
CA LEU A 73 12.47 -5.21 -1.40
C LEU A 73 11.90 -6.63 -1.53
N THR A 74 12.36 -7.43 -2.50
CA THR A 74 11.96 -8.83 -2.62
C THR A 74 12.31 -9.62 -1.36
N HIS A 75 13.51 -9.39 -0.79
CA HIS A 75 13.90 -10.05 0.46
C HIS A 75 12.98 -9.66 1.62
N LEU A 76 12.67 -8.38 1.76
CA LEU A 76 11.76 -7.88 2.80
C LEU A 76 10.34 -8.47 2.65
N PHE A 77 9.82 -8.52 1.42
CA PHE A 77 8.44 -8.94 1.15
C PHE A 77 8.22 -10.44 1.22
N LYS A 78 9.29 -11.27 1.27
CA LYS A 78 9.15 -12.72 1.41
C LYS A 78 8.31 -13.11 2.61
N GLY A 79 7.16 -13.73 2.30
CA GLY A 79 6.21 -14.25 3.28
C GLY A 79 5.26 -13.21 3.85
N ALA A 80 5.26 -11.99 3.36
CA ALA A 80 4.15 -11.09 3.51
C ALA A 80 2.97 -11.56 2.65
N SER A 81 1.75 -11.26 3.07
CA SER A 81 0.56 -11.46 2.25
C SER A 81 0.36 -10.29 1.29
N VAL A 82 0.56 -9.06 1.77
CA VAL A 82 0.33 -7.84 1.01
C VAL A 82 1.34 -6.76 1.34
N VAL A 83 1.72 -6.00 0.32
CA VAL A 83 2.48 -4.77 0.43
C VAL A 83 1.56 -3.59 0.15
N LEU A 84 1.52 -2.62 1.05
CA LEU A 84 0.91 -1.33 0.85
C LEU A 84 2.02 -0.31 0.60
N ASN A 85 2.13 0.13 -0.65
CA ASN A 85 3.12 1.10 -1.06
C ASN A 85 2.58 2.52 -0.90
N THR A 86 3.27 3.34 -0.12
CA THR A 86 2.96 4.77 0.07
C THR A 86 4.12 5.67 -0.37
N VAL A 87 5.06 5.12 -1.14
CA VAL A 87 6.22 5.86 -1.66
C VAL A 87 5.90 6.41 -3.04
N GLY A 88 5.61 7.68 -3.11
CA GLY A 88 5.41 8.42 -4.35
C GLY A 88 6.60 9.34 -4.70
N PRO A 89 6.66 9.90 -5.93
CA PRO A 89 5.76 9.63 -7.06
C PRO A 89 5.81 8.16 -7.53
N PHE A 90 4.65 7.56 -7.76
CA PHE A 90 4.55 6.11 -8.01
C PHE A 90 5.09 5.74 -9.39
N ALA A 91 4.88 6.55 -10.42
CA ALA A 91 5.47 6.35 -11.74
C ALA A 91 7.01 6.34 -11.72
N LYS A 92 7.62 6.97 -10.70
CA LYS A 92 9.08 7.02 -10.56
C LYS A 92 9.65 5.91 -9.69
N PHE A 93 8.93 5.51 -8.65
CA PHE A 93 9.44 4.61 -7.61
C PHE A 93 8.59 3.33 -7.44
N GLY A 94 7.57 3.13 -8.26
CA GLY A 94 6.66 1.98 -8.13
C GLY A 94 7.18 0.70 -8.75
N THR A 95 7.95 0.79 -9.82
CA THR A 95 8.42 -0.36 -10.59
C THR A 95 9.18 -1.37 -9.72
N GLU A 96 10.15 -0.91 -8.94
CA GLU A 96 10.93 -1.78 -8.05
C GLU A 96 10.04 -2.49 -7.02
N VAL A 97 9.01 -1.81 -6.55
CA VAL A 97 8.07 -2.36 -5.54
C VAL A 97 7.18 -3.42 -6.15
N VAL A 98 6.62 -3.16 -7.34
CA VAL A 98 5.74 -4.09 -8.07
C VAL A 98 6.50 -5.35 -8.48
N GLU A 99 7.71 -5.20 -9.04
CA GLU A 99 8.57 -6.33 -9.39
C GLU A 99 8.95 -7.16 -8.16
N ALA A 100 9.24 -6.50 -7.04
CA ALA A 100 9.53 -7.18 -5.78
C ALA A 100 8.31 -7.96 -5.25
N CYS A 101 7.11 -7.42 -5.39
CA CYS A 101 5.87 -8.12 -5.01
C CYS A 101 5.66 -9.38 -5.83
N LEU A 102 5.84 -9.32 -7.15
CA LEU A 102 5.77 -10.50 -8.02
C LEU A 102 6.82 -11.56 -7.63
N ALA A 103 8.06 -11.14 -7.43
CA ALA A 103 9.15 -12.04 -7.07
C ALA A 103 8.95 -12.67 -5.68
N ALA A 104 8.41 -11.93 -4.72
CA ALA A 104 8.10 -12.40 -3.38
C ALA A 104 6.78 -13.17 -3.26
N LYS A 105 5.94 -13.15 -4.31
CA LYS A 105 4.60 -13.75 -4.36
C LYS A 105 3.66 -13.15 -3.30
N CYS A 106 3.58 -11.83 -3.23
CA CYS A 106 2.65 -11.11 -2.37
C CYS A 106 1.78 -10.14 -3.17
N HIS A 107 0.62 -9.81 -2.63
CA HIS A 107 -0.30 -8.85 -3.21
C HIS A 107 0.29 -7.44 -3.18
N TYR A 108 -0.06 -6.62 -4.15
CA TYR A 108 0.33 -5.21 -4.23
C TYR A 108 -0.87 -4.30 -4.10
N THR A 109 -0.71 -3.25 -3.29
CA THR A 109 -1.64 -2.12 -3.23
C THR A 109 -0.86 -0.82 -3.10
N ASP A 110 -1.42 0.28 -3.62
CA ASP A 110 -0.89 1.63 -3.42
C ASP A 110 -2.01 2.68 -3.32
N THR A 111 -1.64 3.91 -3.08
CA THR A 111 -2.56 5.05 -2.96
C THR A 111 -2.36 6.06 -4.08
N THR A 112 -1.97 5.60 -5.26
CA THR A 112 -1.68 6.47 -6.40
C THR A 112 -2.90 7.28 -6.84
N GLY A 113 -2.65 8.50 -7.33
CA GLY A 113 -3.56 9.30 -8.13
C GLY A 113 -3.03 9.50 -9.56
N GLU A 114 -1.92 8.82 -9.92
CA GLU A 114 -1.21 9.00 -11.18
C GLU A 114 -1.80 8.08 -12.26
N GLN A 115 -2.60 8.63 -13.17
CA GLN A 115 -3.31 7.86 -14.20
C GLN A 115 -2.36 7.07 -15.12
N ASP A 116 -1.24 7.67 -15.53
CA ASP A 116 -0.24 7.00 -16.36
C ASP A 116 0.36 5.77 -15.65
N TRP A 117 0.52 5.85 -14.32
CA TRP A 117 0.97 4.72 -13.52
C TRP A 117 -0.07 3.60 -13.49
N LEU A 118 -1.36 3.92 -13.37
CA LEU A 118 -2.44 2.94 -13.43
C LEU A 118 -2.46 2.20 -14.78
N ILE A 119 -2.31 2.94 -15.88
CA ILE A 119 -2.24 2.38 -17.23
C ILE A 119 -1.01 1.45 -17.36
N THR A 120 0.15 1.89 -16.89
CA THR A 120 1.37 1.07 -16.88
C THR A 120 1.18 -0.23 -16.11
N LEU A 121 0.57 -0.15 -14.91
CA LEU A 121 0.31 -1.33 -14.10
C LEU A 121 -0.61 -2.33 -14.78
N ASP A 122 -1.68 -1.85 -15.40
CA ASP A 122 -2.60 -2.73 -16.14
C ASP A 122 -1.90 -3.40 -17.32
N GLN A 123 -1.24 -2.63 -18.16
CA GLN A 123 -0.65 -3.12 -19.41
C GLN A 123 0.57 -4.03 -19.20
N GLU A 124 1.45 -3.69 -18.26
CA GLU A 124 2.72 -4.39 -18.08
C GLU A 124 2.68 -5.47 -16.99
N TYR A 125 1.83 -5.28 -15.97
CA TYR A 125 1.81 -6.13 -14.78
C TYR A 125 0.52 -6.89 -14.56
N GLY A 126 -0.62 -6.41 -15.06
CA GLY A 126 -1.94 -7.01 -14.83
C GLY A 126 -1.96 -8.52 -15.13
N ALA A 127 -1.56 -8.90 -16.35
CA ALA A 127 -1.50 -10.31 -16.75
C ALA A 127 -0.51 -11.14 -15.92
N ARG A 128 0.63 -10.55 -15.50
CA ARG A 128 1.65 -11.24 -14.69
C ARG A 128 1.15 -11.52 -13.27
N PHE A 129 0.46 -10.57 -12.64
CA PHE A 129 -0.17 -10.77 -11.33
C PHE A 129 -1.30 -11.79 -11.40
N ALA A 130 -2.17 -11.71 -12.41
CA ALA A 130 -3.24 -12.66 -12.62
C ALA A 130 -2.71 -14.10 -12.80
N ALA A 131 -1.68 -14.29 -13.63
CA ALA A 131 -1.04 -15.58 -13.83
C ALA A 131 -0.39 -16.15 -12.55
N ALA A 132 0.06 -15.27 -11.66
CA ALA A 132 0.61 -15.65 -10.36
C ALA A 132 -0.46 -15.87 -9.27
N GLY A 133 -1.73 -15.61 -9.55
CA GLY A 133 -2.83 -15.65 -8.58
C GLY A 133 -2.73 -14.55 -7.52
N LEU A 134 -2.17 -13.41 -7.89
CA LEU A 134 -1.93 -12.28 -7.02
C LEU A 134 -2.86 -11.11 -7.34
N LEU A 135 -3.23 -10.35 -6.32
CA LEU A 135 -3.95 -9.09 -6.46
C LEU A 135 -2.98 -7.96 -6.79
N LEU A 136 -3.31 -7.20 -7.83
CA LEU A 136 -2.72 -5.91 -8.17
C LEU A 136 -3.83 -4.86 -8.03
N SER A 137 -3.79 -4.06 -6.98
CA SER A 137 -4.85 -3.09 -6.66
C SER A 137 -4.25 -1.71 -6.35
N PRO A 138 -3.85 -0.96 -7.38
CA PRO A 138 -3.41 0.41 -7.21
C PRO A 138 -4.58 1.37 -6.94
N GLY A 139 -4.26 2.58 -6.50
CA GLY A 139 -5.24 3.66 -6.37
C GLY A 139 -6.22 3.50 -5.21
N LEU A 140 -5.88 2.73 -4.16
CA LEU A 140 -6.72 2.62 -2.95
C LEU A 140 -6.72 3.93 -2.17
N ALA A 141 -7.37 4.94 -2.75
CA ALA A 141 -7.51 6.28 -2.19
C ALA A 141 -8.93 6.80 -2.42
N GLN A 142 -9.27 7.88 -1.73
CA GLN A 142 -10.63 8.44 -1.73
C GLN A 142 -11.19 8.66 -3.14
N MET A 143 -10.40 9.21 -4.08
CA MET A 143 -10.87 9.54 -5.41
C MET A 143 -11.27 8.31 -6.22
N TYR A 144 -10.44 7.27 -6.21
CA TYR A 144 -10.72 6.07 -7.01
C TYR A 144 -11.64 5.12 -6.25
N THR A 145 -11.24 4.61 -5.10
CA THR A 145 -12.01 3.55 -4.44
C THR A 145 -13.43 3.99 -4.09
N THR A 146 -13.59 5.14 -3.41
CA THR A 146 -14.91 5.61 -2.99
C THR A 146 -15.72 6.10 -4.19
N GLY A 147 -15.07 6.81 -5.12
CA GLY A 147 -15.69 7.32 -6.34
C GLY A 147 -16.17 6.20 -7.27
N GLU A 148 -15.33 5.19 -7.49
CA GLU A 148 -15.67 4.05 -8.34
C GLU A 148 -16.79 3.18 -7.75
N ILE A 149 -16.77 2.93 -6.43
CA ILE A 149 -17.87 2.21 -5.77
C ILE A 149 -19.19 2.98 -5.91
N ALA A 150 -19.17 4.30 -5.69
CA ALA A 150 -20.35 5.13 -5.85
C ALA A 150 -20.83 5.15 -7.31
N ALA A 151 -19.90 5.25 -8.27
CA ALA A 151 -20.19 5.17 -9.70
C ALA A 151 -20.84 3.84 -10.07
N GLN A 152 -20.28 2.73 -9.63
CA GLN A 152 -20.82 1.39 -9.90
C GLN A 152 -22.23 1.23 -9.34
N LEU A 153 -22.46 1.67 -8.10
CA LEU A 153 -23.80 1.63 -7.49
C LEU A 153 -24.83 2.45 -8.27
N CYS A 154 -24.42 3.59 -8.84
CA CYS A 154 -25.29 4.37 -9.71
C CYS A 154 -25.59 3.64 -11.04
N LEU A 155 -24.56 3.10 -11.70
CA LEU A 155 -24.70 2.40 -12.97
C LEU A 155 -25.48 1.09 -12.86
N ASP A 156 -25.50 0.46 -11.71
CA ASP A 156 -26.33 -0.71 -11.42
C ASP A 156 -27.85 -0.36 -11.35
N THR A 157 -28.19 0.93 -11.34
CA THR A 157 -29.58 1.39 -11.35
C THR A 157 -30.17 1.24 -12.77
N PRO A 158 -31.26 0.52 -12.94
CA PRO A 158 -31.87 0.31 -14.26
C PRO A 158 -32.21 1.63 -14.98
N GLY A 159 -31.80 1.75 -16.23
CA GLY A 159 -32.06 2.92 -17.08
C GLY A 159 -31.01 4.03 -16.98
N LEU A 160 -29.95 3.85 -16.20
CA LEU A 160 -28.80 4.73 -16.22
C LEU A 160 -27.70 4.12 -17.11
N ASP A 161 -27.20 4.90 -18.06
CA ASP A 161 -26.17 4.50 -19.02
C ASP A 161 -24.98 5.48 -19.07
N THR A 162 -25.12 6.61 -18.38
CA THR A 162 -24.09 7.65 -18.29
C THR A 162 -23.96 8.16 -16.86
N LEU A 163 -22.79 8.63 -16.50
CA LEU A 163 -22.49 9.13 -15.16
C LEU A 163 -21.49 10.28 -15.22
N ASP A 164 -21.84 11.39 -14.55
CA ASP A 164 -20.90 12.47 -14.25
C ASP A 164 -20.46 12.38 -12.79
N ILE A 165 -19.15 12.30 -12.56
CA ILE A 165 -18.57 12.25 -11.21
C ILE A 165 -18.01 13.63 -10.86
N ALA A 166 -18.60 14.29 -9.86
CA ALA A 166 -18.07 15.55 -9.31
C ALA A 166 -17.37 15.28 -7.98
N VAL A 167 -16.07 15.59 -7.93
CA VAL A 167 -15.27 15.49 -6.70
C VAL A 167 -15.02 16.89 -6.13
N PHE A 168 -15.57 17.13 -4.95
CA PHE A 168 -15.33 18.37 -4.22
C PHE A 168 -14.12 18.21 -3.32
N TRP A 169 -13.10 19.03 -3.56
CA TRP A 169 -11.85 19.00 -2.84
C TRP A 169 -11.76 20.16 -1.84
N GLY A 170 -11.53 19.84 -0.56
CA GLY A 170 -11.30 20.82 0.50
C GLY A 170 -9.92 20.62 1.15
N GLY A 171 -9.12 21.67 1.21
CA GLY A 171 -7.78 21.63 1.82
C GLY A 171 -6.62 21.65 0.81
N SER A 172 -5.39 21.58 1.34
CA SER A 172 -4.18 21.50 0.54
C SER A 172 -3.68 20.06 0.48
N PRO A 173 -3.14 19.61 -0.68
CA PRO A 173 -2.49 18.32 -0.74
C PRO A 173 -1.30 18.25 0.22
N THR A 174 -1.04 17.07 0.77
CA THR A 174 0.12 16.85 1.63
C THR A 174 1.40 16.97 0.80
N ILE A 175 2.40 17.65 1.36
CA ILE A 175 3.75 17.67 0.78
C ILE A 175 4.38 16.31 1.07
N ALA A 176 4.75 15.59 0.02
CA ALA A 176 5.41 14.30 0.12
C ALA A 176 6.89 14.45 0.52
#